data_6a651507dc6823db75f95147b4f406a8
#
_entry.id   6a651507dc6823db75f95147b4f406a8
#
_cell.length_a   1.000
_cell.length_b   1.000
_cell.length_c   1.000
_cell.angle_alpha   90.00
_cell.angle_beta   90.00
_cell.angle_gamma   90.00
#
_symmetry.space_group_name_H-M   'P 1'
#
loop_
_entity.id
_entity.type
_entity.pdbx_description
1 polymer ?
#
loop_
_entity_poly.entity_id
_entity_poly.type
_entity_poly.pdbx_seq_one_letter_code
_entity_poly.pdbx_strand_id
1 'polypeptide(L)'
;MAELLGHRPERRLLLLANSSRFVTWGVYELLLERSWQLLTVSRPEAENLARLAIELSCKLDSSYYSLPMIEDLRARAWSYIGNLHRIAMDLDEAEHAFQIAYSHLKRGTREPIERALFLDLKASLRAGQRRFDEAEKLLHRAVAIFIDHKDDHRAGKSLVTLAAMYNFAGQVAKTVPVLEQALTLIDPSQDERLLLCAWHNLIDALAMLGRFIEAHGFYRRARTLYSKNKDGVLDLRRIWLKGKIERGLGQQTSCESLFLAAREGFLAEDLPYEAAMVSLELATLYAEQERNTELKQLATEVLAIFTSRRIHREALAALMFLKQAVDAEQLTVQTVTGIADFLRRAAGDPVLTFAAPLAQQ
;
A
#
# COMPACT_ATOMS: atom_id res chain seq x y z
N MET A 1 28.48 -6.27 -11.00
CA MET A 1 27.22 -5.56 -10.75
C MET A 1 27.39 -4.05 -10.68
N ALA A 2 28.23 -3.48 -9.80
CA ALA A 2 28.46 -2.02 -9.74
C ALA A 2 28.83 -1.40 -11.08
N GLU A 3 29.67 -2.09 -11.90
CA GLU A 3 29.99 -1.68 -13.25
C GLU A 3 28.75 -1.62 -14.17
N LEU A 4 27.91 -2.66 -14.17
CA LEU A 4 26.69 -2.68 -14.99
C LEU A 4 25.73 -1.57 -14.59
N LEU A 5 25.45 -1.43 -13.28
CA LEU A 5 24.50 -0.43 -12.75
C LEU A 5 25.03 0.99 -12.81
N GLY A 6 26.35 1.22 -12.86
CA GLY A 6 26.95 2.54 -12.99
C GLY A 6 26.76 3.20 -14.36
N HIS A 7 26.19 2.49 -15.33
CA HIS A 7 25.96 3.01 -16.69
C HIS A 7 24.50 3.40 -16.92
N ARG A 8 24.27 4.25 -17.94
CA ARG A 8 22.91 4.58 -18.40
C ARG A 8 22.23 3.35 -19.01
N PRO A 9 20.88 3.29 -19.02
CA PRO A 9 20.13 2.10 -19.46
C PRO A 9 20.56 1.55 -20.83
N GLU A 10 20.77 2.44 -21.82
CA GLU A 10 21.16 2.04 -23.17
C GLU A 10 22.52 1.33 -23.20
N ARG A 11 23.47 1.80 -22.39
CA ARG A 11 24.80 1.18 -22.28
C ARG A 11 24.77 -0.15 -21.53
N ARG A 12 23.84 -0.32 -20.57
CA ARG A 12 23.61 -1.62 -19.90
C ARG A 12 23.20 -2.70 -20.90
N LEU A 13 22.30 -2.38 -21.83
CA LEU A 13 21.87 -3.29 -22.90
C LEU A 13 23.05 -3.69 -23.79
N LEU A 14 23.89 -2.72 -24.19
CA LEU A 14 25.10 -2.99 -24.99
C LEU A 14 26.10 -3.86 -24.23
N LEU A 15 26.26 -3.67 -22.93
CA LEU A 15 27.13 -4.53 -22.10
C LEU A 15 26.61 -5.96 -22.04
N LEU A 16 25.29 -6.17 -21.87
CA LEU A 16 24.69 -7.49 -21.92
C LEU A 16 24.79 -8.13 -23.32
N ALA A 17 24.75 -7.31 -24.38
CA ALA A 17 24.89 -7.81 -25.75
C ALA A 17 26.30 -8.30 -26.07
N ASN A 18 27.33 -7.64 -25.51
CA ASN A 18 28.72 -7.83 -25.89
C ASN A 18 29.60 -8.54 -24.86
N SER A 19 29.03 -8.93 -23.68
CA SER A 19 29.79 -9.57 -22.62
C SER A 19 29.00 -10.66 -21.91
N SER A 20 29.43 -11.90 -22.04
CA SER A 20 28.85 -13.07 -21.39
C SER A 20 28.99 -13.05 -19.85
N ARG A 21 29.95 -12.28 -19.32
CA ARG A 21 30.20 -12.22 -17.85
C ARG A 21 29.00 -11.74 -17.01
N PHE A 22 28.07 -10.99 -17.65
CA PHE A 22 26.84 -10.52 -16.99
C PHE A 22 25.64 -11.43 -17.24
N VAL A 23 25.76 -12.41 -18.13
CA VAL A 23 24.66 -13.30 -18.54
C VAL A 23 24.64 -14.51 -17.60
N THR A 24 24.20 -14.29 -16.37
CA THR A 24 24.07 -15.33 -15.34
C THR A 24 22.78 -15.17 -14.55
N TRP A 25 22.28 -16.27 -14.00
CA TRP A 25 21.13 -16.26 -13.10
C TRP A 25 21.36 -15.31 -11.91
N GLY A 26 22.55 -15.32 -11.29
CA GLY A 26 22.84 -14.44 -10.15
C GLY A 26 22.72 -12.94 -10.50
N VAL A 27 23.12 -12.52 -11.72
CA VAL A 27 22.93 -11.14 -12.18
C VAL A 27 21.43 -10.87 -12.39
N TYR A 28 20.68 -11.81 -12.93
CA TYR A 28 19.23 -11.71 -13.09
C TYR A 28 18.54 -11.44 -11.74
N GLU A 29 18.83 -12.24 -10.70
CA GLU A 29 18.24 -12.08 -9.36
C GLU A 29 18.55 -10.70 -8.76
N LEU A 30 19.81 -10.25 -8.88
CA LEU A 30 20.22 -8.93 -8.39
C LEU A 30 19.53 -7.77 -9.14
N LEU A 31 19.25 -7.91 -10.43
CA LEU A 31 18.49 -6.91 -11.19
C LEU A 31 17.05 -6.82 -10.69
N LEU A 32 16.38 -7.95 -10.44
CA LEU A 32 15.01 -7.96 -9.92
C LEU A 32 14.95 -7.49 -8.46
N GLU A 33 15.89 -7.89 -7.63
CA GLU A 33 15.97 -7.39 -6.26
C GLU A 33 16.13 -5.87 -6.24
N ARG A 34 17.02 -5.33 -7.06
CA ARG A 34 17.22 -3.89 -7.17
C ARG A 34 16.00 -3.18 -7.76
N SER A 35 15.35 -3.76 -8.75
CA SER A 35 14.06 -3.28 -9.27
C SER A 35 13.03 -3.16 -8.15
N TRP A 36 12.91 -4.20 -7.32
CA TRP A 36 11.99 -4.20 -6.17
C TRP A 36 12.29 -3.10 -5.16
N GLN A 37 13.56 -2.91 -4.80
CA GLN A 37 13.99 -1.85 -3.87
C GLN A 37 13.67 -0.43 -4.38
N LEU A 38 13.62 -0.25 -5.70
CA LEU A 38 13.37 1.04 -6.34
C LEU A 38 11.88 1.31 -6.66
N LEU A 39 10.97 0.38 -6.37
CA LEU A 39 9.54 0.50 -6.67
C LEU A 39 8.92 1.84 -6.27
N THR A 40 9.27 2.34 -5.09
CA THR A 40 8.73 3.58 -4.52
C THR A 40 9.68 4.77 -4.64
N VAL A 41 10.94 4.54 -5.00
CA VAL A 41 11.99 5.56 -5.08
C VAL A 41 12.14 6.11 -6.49
N SER A 42 12.25 5.21 -7.47
CA SER A 42 12.40 5.56 -8.88
C SER A 42 11.76 4.49 -9.76
N ARG A 43 10.46 4.65 -10.03
CA ARG A 43 9.71 3.71 -10.88
C ARG A 43 10.31 3.52 -12.28
N PRO A 44 10.75 4.57 -13.02
CA PRO A 44 11.37 4.36 -14.33
C PRO A 44 12.63 3.49 -14.27
N GLU A 45 13.47 3.68 -13.25
CA GLU A 45 14.67 2.86 -13.07
C GLU A 45 14.31 1.43 -12.66
N ALA A 46 13.32 1.24 -11.78
CA ALA A 46 12.80 -0.07 -11.41
C ALA A 46 12.32 -0.86 -12.64
N GLU A 47 11.57 -0.21 -13.54
CA GLU A 47 11.10 -0.82 -14.78
C GLU A 47 12.26 -1.15 -15.73
N ASN A 48 13.21 -0.23 -15.90
CA ASN A 48 14.40 -0.47 -16.71
C ASN A 48 15.18 -1.71 -16.25
N LEU A 49 15.33 -1.90 -14.94
CA LEU A 49 16.00 -3.06 -14.37
C LEU A 49 15.23 -4.36 -14.59
N ALA A 50 13.90 -4.35 -14.45
CA ALA A 50 13.07 -5.51 -14.74
C ALA A 50 13.10 -5.89 -16.24
N ARG A 51 13.05 -4.91 -17.13
CA ARG A 51 13.22 -5.13 -18.58
C ARG A 51 14.61 -5.66 -18.93
N LEU A 52 15.66 -5.12 -18.26
CA LEU A 52 17.02 -5.62 -18.42
C LEU A 52 17.16 -7.09 -17.98
N ALA A 53 16.44 -7.50 -16.94
CA ALA A 53 16.38 -8.89 -16.48
C ALA A 53 15.70 -9.79 -17.53
N ILE A 54 14.64 -9.32 -18.21
CA ILE A 54 14.01 -10.05 -19.34
C ILE A 54 15.03 -10.23 -20.48
N GLU A 55 15.70 -9.17 -20.89
CA GLU A 55 16.71 -9.24 -21.96
C GLU A 55 17.85 -10.19 -21.59
N LEU A 56 18.31 -10.17 -20.35
CA LEU A 56 19.29 -11.11 -19.84
C LEU A 56 18.78 -12.55 -19.93
N SER A 57 17.53 -12.81 -19.55
CA SER A 57 16.93 -14.14 -19.62
C SER A 57 16.88 -14.72 -21.04
N CYS A 58 16.81 -13.86 -22.08
CA CYS A 58 16.84 -14.29 -23.48
C CYS A 58 18.23 -14.76 -23.92
N LYS A 59 19.28 -14.41 -23.15
CA LYS A 59 20.67 -14.73 -23.45
C LYS A 59 21.24 -15.87 -22.59
N LEU A 60 20.48 -16.34 -21.59
CA LEU A 60 20.88 -17.47 -20.75
C LEU A 60 21.07 -18.73 -21.63
N ASP A 61 22.17 -19.41 -21.38
CA ASP A 61 22.50 -20.65 -22.11
C ASP A 61 21.52 -21.78 -21.73
N SER A 62 20.67 -22.18 -22.68
CA SER A 62 19.69 -23.24 -22.49
C SER A 62 20.30 -24.64 -22.34
N SER A 63 21.62 -24.80 -22.61
CA SER A 63 22.34 -26.04 -22.31
C SER A 63 22.66 -26.17 -20.83
N TYR A 64 22.78 -25.03 -20.12
CA TYR A 64 23.06 -24.97 -18.70
C TYR A 64 21.80 -24.69 -17.86
N TYR A 65 20.96 -23.76 -18.29
CA TYR A 65 19.66 -23.44 -17.68
C TYR A 65 18.55 -24.07 -18.49
N SER A 66 17.73 -24.95 -17.91
CA SER A 66 16.63 -25.55 -18.67
C SER A 66 15.66 -24.49 -19.20
N LEU A 67 15.08 -24.73 -20.39
CA LEU A 67 14.09 -23.81 -20.96
C LEU A 67 12.92 -23.50 -20.01
N PRO A 68 12.32 -24.49 -19.30
CA PRO A 68 11.30 -24.20 -18.31
C PRO A 68 11.76 -23.26 -17.18
N MET A 69 13.00 -23.38 -16.69
CA MET A 69 13.55 -22.47 -15.70
C MET A 69 13.67 -21.04 -16.24
N ILE A 70 14.12 -20.89 -17.48
CA ILE A 70 14.20 -19.57 -18.14
C ILE A 70 12.79 -18.96 -18.30
N GLU A 71 11.78 -19.78 -18.58
CA GLU A 71 10.39 -19.34 -18.64
C GLU A 71 9.87 -18.87 -17.27
N ASP A 72 10.22 -19.52 -16.16
CA ASP A 72 9.88 -19.05 -14.81
C ASP A 72 10.54 -17.70 -14.49
N LEU A 73 11.81 -17.50 -14.86
CA LEU A 73 12.47 -16.22 -14.72
C LEU A 73 11.72 -15.11 -15.49
N ARG A 74 11.34 -15.37 -16.73
CA ARG A 74 10.55 -14.41 -17.53
C ARG A 74 9.20 -14.11 -16.88
N ALA A 75 8.51 -15.12 -16.38
CA ALA A 75 7.24 -14.96 -15.69
C ALA A 75 7.38 -14.04 -14.46
N ARG A 76 8.44 -14.21 -13.67
CA ARG A 76 8.72 -13.38 -12.49
C ARG A 76 9.02 -11.92 -12.89
N ALA A 77 9.88 -11.69 -13.88
CA ALA A 77 10.20 -10.34 -14.35
C ALA A 77 8.98 -9.61 -14.91
N TRP A 78 8.15 -10.28 -15.71
CA TRP A 78 6.89 -9.71 -16.21
C TRP A 78 5.87 -9.44 -15.10
N SER A 79 5.84 -10.27 -14.04
CA SER A 79 5.02 -10.01 -12.85
C SER A 79 5.46 -8.74 -12.11
N TYR A 80 6.77 -8.45 -12.07
CA TYR A 80 7.31 -7.22 -11.50
C TYR A 80 6.92 -6.00 -12.33
N ILE A 81 7.00 -6.08 -13.67
CA ILE A 81 6.53 -5.03 -14.59
C ILE A 81 5.03 -4.79 -14.38
N GLY A 82 4.22 -5.84 -14.29
CA GLY A 82 2.80 -5.73 -14.01
C GLY A 82 2.52 -5.02 -12.68
N ASN A 83 3.30 -5.31 -11.63
CA ASN A 83 3.16 -4.63 -10.35
C ASN A 83 3.60 -3.15 -10.42
N LEU A 84 4.60 -2.81 -11.22
CA LEU A 84 5.03 -1.42 -11.46
C LEU A 84 3.91 -0.60 -12.14
N HIS A 85 3.28 -1.15 -13.18
CA HIS A 85 2.13 -0.52 -13.83
C HIS A 85 0.94 -0.40 -12.88
N ARG A 86 0.66 -1.41 -12.06
CA ARG A 86 -0.38 -1.33 -11.02
C ARG A 86 -0.14 -0.17 -10.05
N ILE A 87 1.09 -0.01 -9.55
CA ILE A 87 1.46 1.11 -8.65
C ILE A 87 1.31 2.46 -9.37
N ALA A 88 1.51 2.48 -10.68
CA ALA A 88 1.27 3.65 -11.52
C ALA A 88 -0.21 3.95 -11.78
N MET A 89 -1.13 3.11 -11.30
CA MET A 89 -2.56 3.12 -11.62
C MET A 89 -2.87 2.87 -13.12
N ASP A 90 -1.91 2.32 -13.86
CA ASP A 90 -2.05 1.88 -15.24
C ASP A 90 -2.49 0.41 -15.25
N LEU A 91 -3.77 0.19 -14.93
CA LEU A 91 -4.30 -1.14 -14.66
C LEU A 91 -4.42 -2.00 -15.93
N ASP A 92 -4.56 -1.39 -17.11
CA ASP A 92 -4.65 -2.11 -18.39
C ASP A 92 -3.28 -2.67 -18.79
N GLU A 93 -2.22 -1.86 -18.72
CA GLU A 93 -0.84 -2.32 -18.95
C GLU A 93 -0.40 -3.33 -17.88
N ALA A 94 -0.83 -3.14 -16.61
CA ALA A 94 -0.61 -4.14 -15.58
C ALA A 94 -1.26 -5.48 -15.94
N GLU A 95 -2.52 -5.49 -16.40
CA GLU A 95 -3.22 -6.69 -16.83
C GLU A 95 -2.50 -7.37 -17.99
N HIS A 96 -2.08 -6.60 -19.00
CA HIS A 96 -1.33 -7.10 -20.14
C HIS A 96 -0.01 -7.78 -19.70
N ALA A 97 0.78 -7.11 -18.84
CA ALA A 97 2.02 -7.68 -18.31
C ALA A 97 1.79 -8.98 -17.54
N PHE A 98 0.73 -9.07 -16.72
CA PHE A 98 0.38 -10.31 -16.02
C PHE A 98 -0.14 -11.40 -16.96
N GLN A 99 -0.74 -11.10 -18.10
CA GLN A 99 -1.08 -12.08 -19.12
C GLN A 99 0.17 -12.69 -19.75
N ILE A 100 1.17 -11.85 -20.08
CA ILE A 100 2.48 -12.31 -20.57
C ILE A 100 3.16 -13.19 -19.51
N ALA A 101 3.21 -12.72 -18.24
CA ALA A 101 3.77 -13.49 -17.13
C ALA A 101 3.11 -14.88 -17.01
N TYR A 102 1.79 -14.94 -17.09
CA TYR A 102 1.06 -16.20 -17.02
C TYR A 102 1.36 -17.14 -18.19
N SER A 103 1.56 -16.59 -19.40
CA SER A 103 1.94 -17.37 -20.57
C SER A 103 3.31 -18.06 -20.39
N HIS A 104 4.28 -17.34 -19.78
CA HIS A 104 5.58 -17.88 -19.43
C HIS A 104 5.46 -18.93 -18.30
N LEU A 105 4.74 -18.61 -17.22
CA LEU A 105 4.54 -19.53 -16.10
C LEU A 105 3.93 -20.89 -16.52
N LYS A 106 3.06 -20.91 -17.54
CA LYS A 106 2.52 -22.15 -18.11
C LYS A 106 3.57 -23.05 -18.77
N ARG A 107 4.62 -22.46 -19.32
CA ARG A 107 5.75 -23.15 -19.98
C ARG A 107 6.90 -23.43 -19.02
N GLY A 108 6.83 -22.86 -17.81
CA GLY A 108 7.84 -23.00 -16.77
C GLY A 108 7.89 -24.40 -16.14
N THR A 109 8.68 -24.51 -15.09
CA THR A 109 8.93 -25.75 -14.35
C THR A 109 7.72 -26.25 -13.56
N ARG A 110 6.69 -25.42 -13.40
CA ARG A 110 5.55 -25.61 -12.49
C ARG A 110 5.94 -25.55 -11.01
N GLU A 111 7.06 -24.91 -10.71
CA GLU A 111 7.51 -24.69 -9.33
C GLU A 111 6.42 -23.98 -8.51
N PRO A 112 5.96 -24.55 -7.39
CA PRO A 112 4.84 -23.98 -6.63
C PRO A 112 5.15 -22.58 -6.09
N ILE A 113 6.39 -22.30 -5.68
CA ILE A 113 6.80 -21.00 -5.16
C ILE A 113 6.70 -19.90 -6.24
N GLU A 114 7.14 -20.17 -7.48
CA GLU A 114 6.99 -19.22 -8.59
C GLU A 114 5.51 -18.91 -8.85
N ARG A 115 4.68 -19.94 -8.78
CA ARG A 115 3.23 -19.77 -8.90
C ARG A 115 2.65 -18.93 -7.77
N ALA A 116 3.08 -19.13 -6.53
CA ALA A 116 2.62 -18.35 -5.37
C ALA A 116 3.01 -16.89 -5.47
N LEU A 117 4.24 -16.58 -5.89
CA LEU A 117 4.71 -15.22 -6.15
C LEU A 117 3.86 -14.50 -7.22
N PHE A 118 3.57 -15.21 -8.33
CA PHE A 118 2.67 -14.69 -9.37
C PHE A 118 1.27 -14.41 -8.81
N LEU A 119 0.69 -15.33 -8.03
CA LEU A 119 -0.65 -15.18 -7.46
C LEU A 119 -0.75 -14.00 -6.51
N ASP A 120 0.26 -13.79 -5.65
CA ASP A 120 0.32 -12.67 -4.69
C ASP A 120 0.31 -11.31 -5.41
N LEU A 121 1.17 -11.14 -6.41
CA LEU A 121 1.23 -9.92 -7.20
C LEU A 121 -0.03 -9.70 -8.05
N LYS A 122 -0.57 -10.77 -8.65
CA LYS A 122 -1.82 -10.72 -9.43
C LYS A 122 -3.01 -10.35 -8.54
N ALA A 123 -3.04 -10.83 -7.30
CA ALA A 123 -4.07 -10.46 -6.32
C ALA A 123 -4.05 -8.97 -6.01
N SER A 124 -2.86 -8.39 -5.89
CA SER A 124 -2.72 -6.93 -5.71
C SER A 124 -3.31 -6.14 -6.89
N LEU A 125 -3.15 -6.64 -8.12
CA LEU A 125 -3.83 -6.05 -9.30
C LEU A 125 -5.36 -6.20 -9.19
N ARG A 126 -5.86 -7.38 -8.83
CA ARG A 126 -7.31 -7.59 -8.65
C ARG A 126 -7.91 -6.67 -7.59
N ALA A 127 -7.19 -6.47 -6.48
CA ALA A 127 -7.60 -5.50 -5.46
C ALA A 127 -7.64 -4.07 -6.02
N GLY A 128 -6.64 -3.64 -6.80
CA GLY A 128 -6.64 -2.35 -7.49
C GLY A 128 -7.78 -2.18 -8.50
N GLN A 129 -8.20 -3.27 -9.16
CA GLN A 129 -9.37 -3.32 -10.03
C GLN A 129 -10.70 -3.48 -9.27
N ARG A 130 -10.69 -3.45 -7.94
CA ARG A 130 -11.83 -3.68 -7.02
C ARG A 130 -12.51 -5.05 -7.16
N ARG A 131 -11.80 -6.01 -7.72
CA ARG A 131 -12.24 -7.42 -7.84
C ARG A 131 -11.81 -8.17 -6.59
N PHE A 132 -12.36 -7.76 -5.43
CA PHE A 132 -11.91 -8.22 -4.10
C PHE A 132 -12.07 -9.72 -3.89
N ASP A 133 -13.17 -10.32 -4.36
CA ASP A 133 -13.38 -11.77 -4.22
C ASP A 133 -12.33 -12.60 -4.99
N GLU A 134 -11.86 -12.10 -6.12
CA GLU A 134 -10.79 -12.74 -6.87
C GLU A 134 -9.43 -12.56 -6.17
N ALA A 135 -9.17 -11.34 -5.66
CA ALA A 135 -7.96 -11.05 -4.91
C ALA A 135 -7.85 -11.95 -3.68
N GLU A 136 -8.94 -12.09 -2.91
CA GLU A 136 -9.03 -12.96 -1.73
C GLU A 136 -8.69 -14.41 -2.08
N LYS A 137 -9.31 -14.96 -3.13
CA LYS A 137 -9.04 -16.35 -3.60
C LYS A 137 -7.59 -16.55 -4.02
N LEU A 138 -6.99 -15.57 -4.70
CA LEU A 138 -5.60 -15.65 -5.16
C LEU A 138 -4.64 -15.62 -3.97
N LEU A 139 -4.87 -14.72 -2.98
CA LEU A 139 -4.04 -14.61 -1.78
C LEU A 139 -4.13 -15.86 -0.91
N HIS A 140 -5.32 -16.39 -0.67
CA HIS A 140 -5.45 -17.66 0.07
C HIS A 140 -4.69 -18.79 -0.59
N ARG A 141 -4.71 -18.87 -1.92
CA ARG A 141 -3.92 -19.89 -2.66
C ARG A 141 -2.42 -19.66 -2.53
N ALA A 142 -1.96 -18.42 -2.60
CA ALA A 142 -0.54 -18.09 -2.41
C ALA A 142 -0.08 -18.44 -1.00
N VAL A 143 -0.84 -18.05 0.03
CA VAL A 143 -0.56 -18.39 1.44
C VAL A 143 -0.48 -19.89 1.66
N ALA A 144 -1.46 -20.66 1.13
CA ALA A 144 -1.45 -22.11 1.27
C ALA A 144 -0.18 -22.74 0.67
N ILE A 145 0.22 -22.31 -0.54
CA ILE A 145 1.44 -22.80 -1.19
C ILE A 145 2.68 -22.46 -0.36
N PHE A 146 2.80 -21.24 0.14
CA PHE A 146 3.96 -20.85 0.96
C PHE A 146 4.05 -21.65 2.25
N ILE A 147 2.92 -21.87 2.94
CA ILE A 147 2.87 -22.70 4.16
C ILE A 147 3.26 -24.14 3.86
N ASP A 148 2.72 -24.76 2.79
CA ASP A 148 3.03 -26.15 2.40
C ASP A 148 4.53 -26.33 2.10
N HIS A 149 5.19 -25.27 1.63
CA HIS A 149 6.63 -25.26 1.32
C HIS A 149 7.50 -24.67 2.45
N LYS A 150 6.93 -24.44 3.64
CA LYS A 150 7.63 -23.91 4.83
C LYS A 150 8.28 -22.54 4.60
N ASP A 151 7.69 -21.74 3.72
CA ASP A 151 8.06 -20.35 3.49
C ASP A 151 7.13 -19.43 4.29
N ASP A 152 7.23 -19.55 5.61
CA ASP A 152 6.34 -18.87 6.55
C ASP A 152 6.44 -17.34 6.39
N HIS A 153 7.65 -16.82 6.11
CA HIS A 153 7.85 -15.39 5.93
C HIS A 153 7.05 -14.83 4.73
N ARG A 154 7.08 -15.51 3.56
CA ARG A 154 6.29 -15.10 2.41
C ARG A 154 4.79 -15.33 2.62
N ALA A 155 4.40 -16.37 3.35
CA ALA A 155 3.01 -16.55 3.76
C ALA A 155 2.53 -15.35 4.61
N GLY A 156 3.32 -14.93 5.60
CA GLY A 156 3.04 -13.75 6.42
C GLY A 156 2.93 -12.46 5.60
N LYS A 157 3.80 -12.27 4.61
CA LYS A 157 3.74 -11.13 3.68
C LYS A 157 2.44 -11.12 2.87
N SER A 158 2.03 -12.26 2.32
CA SER A 158 0.76 -12.37 1.58
C SER A 158 -0.46 -12.15 2.47
N LEU A 159 -0.41 -12.53 3.75
CA LEU A 159 -1.45 -12.20 4.73
C LEU A 159 -1.52 -10.70 5.03
N VAL A 160 -0.39 -9.98 5.09
CA VAL A 160 -0.39 -8.51 5.21
C VAL A 160 -1.04 -7.88 3.97
N THR A 161 -0.78 -8.40 2.78
CA THR A 161 -1.44 -7.98 1.54
C THR A 161 -2.95 -8.23 1.59
N LEU A 162 -3.37 -9.39 2.10
CA LEU A 162 -4.78 -9.75 2.28
C LEU A 162 -5.48 -8.80 3.27
N ALA A 163 -4.83 -8.49 4.37
CA ALA A 163 -5.34 -7.53 5.36
C ALA A 163 -5.53 -6.13 4.78
N ALA A 164 -4.55 -5.65 3.99
CA ALA A 164 -4.66 -4.37 3.29
C ALA A 164 -5.84 -4.38 2.30
N MET A 165 -6.04 -5.47 1.57
CA MET A 165 -7.18 -5.65 0.66
C MET A 165 -8.52 -5.60 1.41
N TYR A 166 -8.63 -6.25 2.57
CA TYR A 166 -9.84 -6.17 3.39
C TYR A 166 -10.13 -4.76 3.91
N ASN A 167 -9.11 -4.01 4.32
CA ASN A 167 -9.27 -2.60 4.68
C ASN A 167 -9.79 -1.78 3.49
N PHE A 168 -9.24 -1.98 2.30
CA PHE A 168 -9.68 -1.34 1.07
C PHE A 168 -11.13 -1.68 0.70
N ALA A 169 -11.54 -2.92 0.95
CA ALA A 169 -12.91 -3.40 0.73
C ALA A 169 -13.89 -2.96 1.83
N GLY A 170 -13.44 -2.25 2.88
CA GLY A 170 -14.26 -1.87 4.03
C GLY A 170 -14.59 -3.04 4.98
N GLN A 171 -13.93 -4.18 4.83
CA GLN A 171 -14.16 -5.40 5.63
C GLN A 171 -13.20 -5.47 6.82
N VAL A 172 -13.08 -4.38 7.59
CA VAL A 172 -12.09 -4.19 8.66
C VAL A 172 -12.13 -5.32 9.71
N ALA A 173 -13.30 -5.89 9.99
CA ALA A 173 -13.41 -7.00 10.94
C ALA A 173 -12.61 -8.25 10.53
N LYS A 174 -12.43 -8.49 9.22
CA LYS A 174 -11.61 -9.60 8.71
C LYS A 174 -10.10 -9.32 8.83
N THR A 175 -9.69 -8.08 8.96
CA THR A 175 -8.28 -7.66 8.99
C THR A 175 -7.56 -8.16 10.23
N VAL A 176 -8.20 -8.07 11.40
CA VAL A 176 -7.58 -8.40 12.69
C VAL A 176 -7.07 -9.85 12.73
N PRO A 177 -7.91 -10.89 12.55
CA PRO A 177 -7.43 -12.28 12.63
C PRO A 177 -6.37 -12.62 11.57
N VAL A 178 -6.44 -12.01 10.40
CA VAL A 178 -5.43 -12.21 9.35
C VAL A 178 -4.08 -11.62 9.73
N LEU A 179 -4.06 -10.43 10.35
CA LEU A 179 -2.81 -9.82 10.81
C LEU A 179 -2.24 -10.52 12.03
N GLU A 180 -3.08 -11.01 12.95
CA GLU A 180 -2.62 -11.85 14.05
C GLU A 180 -1.91 -13.10 13.54
N GLN A 181 -2.46 -13.77 12.52
CA GLN A 181 -1.80 -14.89 11.85
C GLN A 181 -0.49 -14.45 11.16
N ALA A 182 -0.50 -13.34 10.42
CA ALA A 182 0.70 -12.83 9.75
C ALA A 182 1.87 -12.60 10.73
N LEU A 183 1.56 -12.04 11.91
CA LEU A 183 2.56 -11.77 12.95
C LEU A 183 3.22 -13.03 13.53
N THR A 184 2.58 -14.20 13.43
CA THR A 184 3.21 -15.47 13.84
C THR A 184 4.13 -16.06 12.78
N LEU A 185 4.02 -15.61 11.52
CA LEU A 185 4.74 -16.16 10.37
C LEU A 185 5.88 -15.26 9.89
N ILE A 186 5.79 -13.95 10.13
CA ILE A 186 6.82 -13.00 9.69
C ILE A 186 8.10 -13.18 10.50
N ASP A 187 9.20 -13.44 9.81
CA ASP A 187 10.55 -13.47 10.42
C ASP A 187 11.11 -12.03 10.49
N PRO A 188 11.31 -11.49 11.72
CA PRO A 188 11.81 -10.13 11.89
C PRO A 188 13.24 -9.93 11.35
N SER A 189 14.03 -11.01 11.27
CA SER A 189 15.43 -10.95 10.79
C SER A 189 15.50 -10.76 9.27
N GLN A 190 14.46 -11.18 8.54
CA GLN A 190 14.38 -11.02 7.08
C GLN A 190 13.82 -9.65 6.69
N ASP A 191 12.78 -9.17 7.38
CA ASP A 191 12.12 -7.89 7.05
C ASP A 191 11.45 -7.26 8.29
N GLU A 192 12.24 -6.47 9.05
CA GLU A 192 11.72 -5.73 10.22
C GLU A 192 10.67 -4.67 9.80
N ARG A 193 10.76 -4.14 8.56
CA ARG A 193 9.79 -3.18 8.04
C ARG A 193 8.43 -3.83 7.78
N LEU A 194 8.39 -5.03 7.22
CA LEU A 194 7.16 -5.79 7.03
C LEU A 194 6.49 -6.08 8.38
N LEU A 195 7.28 -6.48 9.38
CA LEU A 195 6.76 -6.69 10.73
C LEU A 195 6.14 -5.41 11.30
N LEU A 196 6.81 -4.27 11.14
CA LEU A 196 6.27 -2.97 11.59
C LEU A 196 4.98 -2.60 10.86
N CYS A 197 4.91 -2.85 9.54
CA CYS A 197 3.68 -2.64 8.77
C CYS A 197 2.52 -3.53 9.28
N ALA A 198 2.79 -4.79 9.57
CA ALA A 198 1.78 -5.70 10.12
C ALA A 198 1.25 -5.22 11.48
N TRP A 199 2.14 -4.81 12.39
CA TRP A 199 1.76 -4.22 13.67
C TRP A 199 0.96 -2.94 13.50
N HIS A 200 1.42 -2.03 12.64
CA HIS A 200 0.72 -0.77 12.38
C HIS A 200 -0.71 -1.00 11.87
N ASN A 201 -0.86 -1.87 10.88
CA ASN A 201 -2.16 -2.19 10.30
C ASN A 201 -3.09 -2.90 11.30
N LEU A 202 -2.56 -3.76 12.19
CA LEU A 202 -3.35 -4.39 13.24
C LEU A 202 -3.87 -3.35 14.24
N ILE A 203 -3.02 -2.45 14.68
CA ILE A 203 -3.38 -1.40 15.64
C ILE A 203 -4.42 -0.45 15.02
N ASP A 204 -4.24 -0.09 13.75
CA ASP A 204 -5.20 0.78 13.03
C ASP A 204 -6.56 0.08 12.84
N ALA A 205 -6.58 -1.20 12.45
CA ALA A 205 -7.81 -1.98 12.34
C ALA A 205 -8.56 -2.08 13.68
N LEU A 206 -7.85 -2.31 14.79
CA LEU A 206 -8.44 -2.33 16.12
C LEU A 206 -9.03 -0.96 16.51
N ALA A 207 -8.33 0.13 16.20
CA ALA A 207 -8.84 1.48 16.44
C ALA A 207 -10.09 1.77 15.58
N MET A 208 -10.10 1.34 14.31
CA MET A 208 -11.27 1.48 13.42
C MET A 208 -12.50 0.68 13.92
N LEU A 209 -12.27 -0.44 14.62
CA LEU A 209 -13.32 -1.26 15.22
C LEU A 209 -13.75 -0.77 16.62
N GLY A 210 -13.22 0.36 17.10
CA GLY A 210 -13.51 0.87 18.43
C GLY A 210 -12.85 0.09 19.58
N ARG A 211 -11.95 -0.87 19.28
CA ARG A 211 -11.22 -1.69 20.27
C ARG A 211 -9.99 -0.94 20.80
N PHE A 212 -10.20 0.26 21.32
CA PHE A 212 -9.12 1.22 21.66
C PHE A 212 -8.19 0.73 22.79
N ILE A 213 -8.71 0.00 23.78
CA ILE A 213 -7.88 -0.56 24.87
C ILE A 213 -6.88 -1.57 24.31
N GLU A 214 -7.32 -2.44 23.41
CA GLU A 214 -6.47 -3.43 22.76
C GLU A 214 -5.47 -2.74 21.80
N ALA A 215 -5.95 -1.80 21.00
CA ALA A 215 -5.09 -0.99 20.12
C ALA A 215 -3.98 -0.30 20.92
N HIS A 216 -4.29 0.28 22.07
CA HIS A 216 -3.31 0.88 22.98
C HIS A 216 -2.30 -0.16 23.50
N GLY A 217 -2.75 -1.34 23.89
CA GLY A 217 -1.89 -2.44 24.34
C GLY A 217 -0.89 -2.84 23.26
N PHE A 218 -1.34 -3.05 22.04
CA PHE A 218 -0.48 -3.38 20.89
C PHE A 218 0.43 -2.21 20.47
N TYR A 219 -0.05 -0.97 20.51
CA TYR A 219 0.77 0.21 20.25
C TYR A 219 1.97 0.31 21.20
N ARG A 220 1.78 0.02 22.50
CA ARG A 220 2.88 -0.02 23.48
C ARG A 220 3.89 -1.12 23.15
N ARG A 221 3.44 -2.29 22.70
CA ARG A 221 4.32 -3.41 22.30
C ARG A 221 5.14 -3.07 21.04
N ALA A 222 4.55 -2.37 20.07
CA ALA A 222 5.22 -1.95 18.84
C ALA A 222 6.18 -0.75 19.03
N ARG A 223 6.23 -0.13 20.23
CA ARG A 223 7.02 1.09 20.46
C ARG A 223 8.49 0.98 20.06
N THR A 224 9.12 -0.14 20.37
CA THR A 224 10.53 -0.38 20.03
C THR A 224 10.74 -0.47 18.51
N LEU A 225 9.81 -1.09 17.78
CA LEU A 225 9.86 -1.17 16.32
C LEU A 225 9.71 0.22 15.69
N TYR A 226 8.77 1.03 16.18
CA TYR A 226 8.61 2.41 15.73
C TYR A 226 9.87 3.25 15.98
N SER A 227 10.51 3.11 17.16
CA SER A 227 11.70 3.91 17.51
C SER A 227 12.95 3.59 16.67
N LYS A 228 13.04 2.39 16.13
CA LYS A 228 14.12 1.98 15.21
C LYS A 228 13.92 2.50 13.78
N ASN A 229 12.67 2.74 13.39
CA ASN A 229 12.35 3.19 12.06
C ASN A 229 12.64 4.68 11.90
N LYS A 230 13.32 5.03 10.79
CA LYS A 230 13.69 6.42 10.45
C LYS A 230 12.86 6.99 9.30
N ASP A 231 11.78 6.31 8.91
CA ASP A 231 10.87 6.77 7.85
C ASP A 231 9.95 7.86 8.42
N GLY A 232 10.15 9.11 7.99
CA GLY A 232 9.39 10.25 8.49
C GLY A 232 7.89 10.14 8.23
N VAL A 233 7.49 9.61 7.08
CA VAL A 233 6.07 9.42 6.73
C VAL A 233 5.42 8.37 7.63
N LEU A 234 6.13 7.27 7.93
CA LEU A 234 5.61 6.27 8.85
C LEU A 234 5.51 6.81 10.28
N ASP A 235 6.42 7.71 10.67
CA ASP A 235 6.32 8.37 11.99
C ASP A 235 5.10 9.30 12.06
N LEU A 236 4.78 10.03 11.00
CA LEU A 236 3.54 10.81 10.91
C LEU A 236 2.29 9.94 11.01
N ARG A 237 2.27 8.80 10.32
CA ARG A 237 1.18 7.81 10.44
C ARG A 237 1.07 7.25 11.85
N ARG A 238 2.18 7.01 12.53
CA ARG A 238 2.23 6.60 13.93
C ARG A 238 1.61 7.66 14.87
N ILE A 239 1.96 8.94 14.65
CA ILE A 239 1.40 10.07 15.42
C ILE A 239 -0.12 10.14 15.22
N TRP A 240 -0.57 10.04 13.99
CA TRP A 240 -1.99 10.02 13.65
C TRP A 240 -2.72 8.84 14.33
N LEU A 241 -2.17 7.62 14.22
CA LEU A 241 -2.72 6.42 14.86
C LEU A 241 -2.81 6.57 16.38
N LYS A 242 -1.79 7.16 17.01
CA LYS A 242 -1.82 7.47 18.44
C LYS A 242 -2.97 8.45 18.75
N GLY A 243 -3.16 9.48 17.93
CA GLY A 243 -4.29 10.42 18.08
C GLY A 243 -5.64 9.72 18.05
N LYS A 244 -5.87 8.79 17.10
CA LYS A 244 -7.11 7.97 17.03
C LYS A 244 -7.33 7.15 18.31
N ILE A 245 -6.29 6.51 18.82
CA ILE A 245 -6.37 5.71 20.04
C ILE A 245 -6.71 6.60 21.24
N GLU A 246 -6.03 7.72 21.40
CA GLU A 246 -6.25 8.65 22.53
C GLU A 246 -7.63 9.28 22.49
N ARG A 247 -8.13 9.62 21.28
CA ARG A 247 -9.52 10.07 21.12
C ARG A 247 -10.51 9.01 21.57
N GLY A 248 -10.33 7.76 21.14
CA GLY A 248 -11.20 6.65 21.55
C GLY A 248 -11.13 6.31 23.03
N LEU A 249 -10.06 6.68 23.73
CA LEU A 249 -9.88 6.57 25.18
C LEU A 249 -10.37 7.82 25.93
N GLY A 250 -10.94 8.82 25.23
CA GLY A 250 -11.45 10.04 25.85
C GLY A 250 -10.39 11.09 26.19
N GLN A 251 -9.15 10.95 25.72
CA GLN A 251 -8.05 11.89 25.98
C GLN A 251 -8.03 13.03 24.96
N GLN A 252 -9.04 13.88 25.00
CA GLN A 252 -9.33 14.88 23.96
C GLN A 252 -8.20 15.89 23.70
N THR A 253 -7.60 16.46 24.76
CA THR A 253 -6.51 17.45 24.60
C THR A 253 -5.27 16.86 23.95
N SER A 254 -4.92 15.62 24.31
CA SER A 254 -3.77 14.93 23.73
C SER A 254 -4.00 14.56 22.27
N CYS A 255 -5.21 14.06 21.93
CA CYS A 255 -5.51 13.67 20.55
C CYS A 255 -5.53 14.87 19.60
N GLU A 256 -6.03 16.05 20.02
CA GLU A 256 -6.01 17.25 19.20
C GLU A 256 -4.59 17.66 18.81
N SER A 257 -3.66 17.73 19.78
CA SER A 257 -2.27 18.06 19.52
C SER A 257 -1.58 17.06 18.58
N LEU A 258 -1.89 15.77 18.70
CA LEU A 258 -1.36 14.73 17.83
C LEU A 258 -1.91 14.85 16.41
N PHE A 259 -3.20 15.13 16.25
CA PHE A 259 -3.79 15.34 14.92
C PHE A 259 -3.24 16.59 14.23
N LEU A 260 -3.08 17.70 14.96
CA LEU A 260 -2.45 18.90 14.40
C LEU A 260 -1.02 18.63 13.92
N ALA A 261 -0.20 17.98 14.76
CA ALA A 261 1.18 17.64 14.40
C ALA A 261 1.25 16.69 13.17
N ALA A 262 0.38 15.68 13.11
CA ALA A 262 0.32 14.78 11.96
C ALA A 262 -0.11 15.52 10.68
N ARG A 263 -1.13 16.38 10.75
CA ARG A 263 -1.62 17.19 9.63
C ARG A 263 -0.52 18.10 9.08
N GLU A 264 0.14 18.86 9.93
CA GLU A 264 1.24 19.73 9.53
C GLU A 264 2.39 18.95 8.89
N GLY A 265 2.77 17.82 9.49
CA GLY A 265 3.79 16.97 8.94
C GLY A 265 3.44 16.42 7.56
N PHE A 266 2.22 15.92 7.34
CA PHE A 266 1.78 15.44 6.03
C PHE A 266 1.75 16.56 4.97
N LEU A 267 1.40 17.80 5.36
CA LEU A 267 1.47 18.95 4.44
C LEU A 267 2.91 19.28 4.07
N ALA A 268 3.84 19.20 5.01
CA ALA A 268 5.26 19.45 4.77
C ALA A 268 5.89 18.39 3.84
N GLU A 269 5.44 17.13 3.94
CA GLU A 269 5.87 16.01 3.07
C GLU A 269 5.13 15.95 1.72
N ASP A 270 4.32 16.96 1.38
CA ASP A 270 3.49 16.99 0.16
C ASP A 270 2.53 15.80 0.03
N LEU A 271 1.94 15.39 1.14
CA LEU A 271 0.95 14.31 1.26
C LEU A 271 -0.45 14.88 1.60
N PRO A 272 -1.07 15.59 0.66
CA PRO A 272 -2.31 16.32 0.93
C PRO A 272 -3.48 15.38 1.28
N TYR A 273 -3.49 14.17 0.75
CA TYR A 273 -4.57 13.22 1.01
C TYR A 273 -4.60 12.77 2.48
N GLU A 274 -3.45 12.40 3.02
CA GLU A 274 -3.29 12.06 4.44
C GLU A 274 -3.61 13.27 5.33
N ALA A 275 -3.19 14.45 4.94
CA ALA A 275 -3.53 15.70 5.65
C ALA A 275 -5.04 15.95 5.70
N ALA A 276 -5.79 15.64 4.61
CA ALA A 276 -7.25 15.71 4.61
C ALA A 276 -7.88 14.72 5.58
N MET A 277 -7.41 13.49 5.55
CA MET A 277 -7.94 12.46 6.44
C MET A 277 -7.75 12.83 7.92
N VAL A 278 -6.58 13.37 8.28
CA VAL A 278 -6.35 13.90 9.63
C VAL A 278 -7.24 15.10 9.94
N SER A 279 -7.46 15.97 8.95
CA SER A 279 -8.36 17.13 9.12
C SER A 279 -9.80 16.70 9.40
N LEU A 280 -10.26 15.57 8.86
CA LEU A 280 -11.58 15.03 9.17
C LEU A 280 -11.65 14.46 10.61
N GLU A 281 -10.56 13.91 11.13
CA GLU A 281 -10.51 13.54 12.56
C GLU A 281 -10.62 14.78 13.46
N LEU A 282 -9.94 15.88 13.11
CA LEU A 282 -10.09 17.16 13.81
C LEU A 282 -11.50 17.74 13.68
N ALA A 283 -12.08 17.69 12.46
CA ALA A 283 -13.45 18.17 12.25
C ALA A 283 -14.47 17.38 13.09
N THR A 284 -14.27 16.06 13.21
CA THR A 284 -15.11 15.23 14.08
C THR A 284 -14.96 15.63 15.54
N LEU A 285 -13.72 15.84 16.01
CA LEU A 285 -13.43 16.26 17.38
C LEU A 285 -14.07 17.64 17.69
N TYR A 286 -13.94 18.60 16.78
CA TYR A 286 -14.51 19.94 16.94
C TYR A 286 -16.05 19.91 16.89
N ALA A 287 -16.65 19.07 16.06
CA ALA A 287 -18.09 18.86 16.03
C ALA A 287 -18.61 18.24 17.34
N GLU A 288 -17.91 17.24 17.89
CA GLU A 288 -18.23 16.62 19.20
C GLU A 288 -18.15 17.61 20.37
N GLN A 289 -17.32 18.64 20.23
CA GLN A 289 -17.09 19.68 21.24
C GLN A 289 -17.89 20.96 21.00
N GLU A 290 -18.72 21.00 19.95
CA GLU A 290 -19.50 22.18 19.52
C GLU A 290 -18.61 23.43 19.20
N ARG A 291 -17.36 23.18 18.80
CA ARG A 291 -16.36 24.22 18.46
C ARG A 291 -16.55 24.69 17.01
N ASN A 292 -17.63 25.37 16.75
CA ASN A 292 -18.05 25.77 15.41
C ASN A 292 -17.08 26.75 14.72
N THR A 293 -16.38 27.61 15.47
CA THR A 293 -15.42 28.56 14.88
C THR A 293 -14.22 27.84 14.30
N GLU A 294 -13.60 26.93 15.05
CA GLU A 294 -12.45 26.15 14.61
C GLU A 294 -12.84 25.21 13.48
N LEU A 295 -14.05 24.66 13.52
CA LEU A 295 -14.58 23.82 12.47
C LEU A 295 -14.75 24.57 11.15
N LYS A 296 -15.29 25.81 11.16
CA LYS A 296 -15.42 26.68 9.97
C LYS A 296 -14.03 27.04 9.40
N GLN A 297 -13.07 27.39 10.27
CA GLN A 297 -11.72 27.66 9.85
C GLN A 297 -11.07 26.45 9.19
N LEU A 298 -11.13 25.28 9.85
CA LEU A 298 -10.57 24.04 9.35
C LEU A 298 -11.14 23.64 7.98
N ALA A 299 -12.47 23.72 7.80
CA ALA A 299 -13.12 23.37 6.54
C ALA A 299 -12.67 24.31 5.40
N THR A 300 -12.45 25.59 5.70
CA THR A 300 -11.96 26.57 4.72
C THR A 300 -10.51 26.31 4.33
N GLU A 301 -9.63 26.02 5.29
CA GLU A 301 -8.22 25.70 5.07
C GLU A 301 -8.06 24.42 4.25
N VAL A 302 -8.79 23.36 4.63
CA VAL A 302 -8.75 22.06 3.94
C VAL A 302 -9.16 22.25 2.48
N LEU A 303 -10.26 22.93 2.20
CA LEU A 303 -10.72 23.17 0.83
C LEU A 303 -9.70 23.94 0.00
N ALA A 304 -9.06 24.97 0.56
CA ALA A 304 -8.05 25.77 -0.13
C ALA A 304 -6.81 24.94 -0.52
N ILE A 305 -6.30 24.13 0.42
CA ILE A 305 -5.15 23.22 0.18
C ILE A 305 -5.46 22.26 -0.95
N PHE A 306 -6.64 21.65 -0.91
CA PHE A 306 -7.02 20.60 -1.85
C PHE A 306 -7.36 21.12 -3.25
N THR A 307 -7.93 22.33 -3.34
CA THR A 307 -8.14 23.00 -4.63
C THR A 307 -6.82 23.30 -5.34
N SER A 308 -5.78 23.70 -4.59
CA SER A 308 -4.45 24.02 -5.15
C SER A 308 -3.63 22.81 -5.61
N ARG A 309 -3.92 21.59 -5.13
CA ARG A 309 -3.09 20.39 -5.28
C ARG A 309 -3.57 19.38 -6.33
N ARG A 310 -4.53 19.72 -7.19
CA ARG A 310 -5.08 18.84 -8.26
C ARG A 310 -5.57 17.48 -7.75
N ILE A 311 -6.30 17.48 -6.64
CA ILE A 311 -6.87 16.26 -6.07
C ILE A 311 -8.03 15.75 -6.95
N HIS A 312 -8.32 14.48 -6.82
CA HIS A 312 -9.44 13.83 -7.48
C HIS A 312 -10.73 14.66 -7.32
N ARG A 313 -11.44 14.88 -8.43
CA ARG A 313 -12.64 15.74 -8.50
C ARG A 313 -13.68 15.42 -7.43
N GLU A 314 -13.91 14.15 -7.16
CA GLU A 314 -14.92 13.68 -6.20
C GLU A 314 -14.47 13.88 -4.75
N ALA A 315 -13.17 13.77 -4.45
CA ALA A 315 -12.64 14.11 -3.14
C ALA A 315 -12.80 15.62 -2.85
N LEU A 316 -12.59 16.45 -3.88
CA LEU A 316 -12.88 17.88 -3.77
C LEU A 316 -14.37 18.15 -3.55
N ALA A 317 -15.26 17.43 -4.24
CA ALA A 317 -16.70 17.55 -4.05
C ALA A 317 -17.14 17.21 -2.61
N ALA A 318 -16.55 16.15 -2.01
CA ALA A 318 -16.81 15.79 -0.62
C ALA A 318 -16.37 16.88 0.37
N LEU A 319 -15.22 17.51 0.11
CA LEU A 319 -14.71 18.60 0.94
C LEU A 319 -15.50 19.90 0.75
N MET A 320 -15.99 20.19 -0.47
CA MET A 320 -16.91 21.29 -0.72
C MET A 320 -18.24 21.10 0.02
N PHE A 321 -18.76 19.87 0.04
CA PHE A 321 -19.94 19.53 0.82
C PHE A 321 -19.70 19.71 2.33
N LEU A 322 -18.56 19.29 2.84
CA LEU A 322 -18.16 19.55 4.24
C LEU A 322 -18.23 21.04 4.56
N LYS A 323 -17.61 21.87 3.72
CA LYS A 323 -17.63 23.32 3.92
C LYS A 323 -19.06 23.89 3.89
N GLN A 324 -19.87 23.48 2.93
CA GLN A 324 -21.27 23.94 2.82
C GLN A 324 -22.10 23.53 4.05
N ALA A 325 -21.94 22.28 4.54
CA ALA A 325 -22.62 21.82 5.74
C ALA A 325 -22.21 22.59 7.00
N VAL A 326 -20.93 22.95 7.09
CA VAL A 326 -20.41 23.81 8.17
C VAL A 326 -20.96 25.23 8.08
N ASP A 327 -20.94 25.83 6.89
CA ASP A 327 -21.43 27.21 6.68
C ASP A 327 -22.95 27.30 6.96
N ALA A 328 -23.71 26.25 6.67
CA ALA A 328 -25.14 26.16 6.95
C ALA A 328 -25.49 25.77 8.39
N GLU A 329 -24.48 25.55 9.24
CA GLU A 329 -24.65 25.04 10.62
C GLU A 329 -25.41 23.70 10.71
N GLN A 330 -25.32 22.89 9.65
CA GLN A 330 -25.98 21.58 9.51
C GLN A 330 -25.02 20.41 9.65
N LEU A 331 -23.76 20.66 10.06
CA LEU A 331 -22.79 19.60 10.17
C LEU A 331 -23.04 18.73 11.40
N THR A 332 -23.09 17.42 11.15
CA THR A 332 -23.18 16.40 12.20
C THR A 332 -21.94 15.53 12.19
N VAL A 333 -21.64 14.87 13.31
CA VAL A 333 -20.57 13.86 13.42
C VAL A 333 -20.77 12.78 12.34
N GLN A 334 -22.00 12.37 12.08
CA GLN A 334 -22.34 11.38 11.05
C GLN A 334 -21.98 11.87 9.64
N THR A 335 -22.20 13.14 9.33
CA THR A 335 -21.82 13.75 8.05
C THR A 335 -20.30 13.73 7.86
N VAL A 336 -19.52 14.12 8.88
CA VAL A 336 -18.05 14.10 8.83
C VAL A 336 -17.52 12.67 8.65
N THR A 337 -18.09 11.72 9.38
CA THR A 337 -17.70 10.29 9.28
C THR A 337 -18.01 9.76 7.88
N GLY A 338 -19.17 10.07 7.31
CA GLY A 338 -19.52 9.68 5.95
C GLY A 338 -18.58 10.23 4.88
N ILE A 339 -18.14 11.49 5.03
CA ILE A 339 -17.13 12.10 4.16
C ILE A 339 -15.77 11.41 4.31
N ALA A 340 -15.34 11.10 5.55
CA ALA A 340 -14.09 10.39 5.80
C ALA A 340 -14.10 9.00 5.18
N ASP A 341 -15.21 8.26 5.28
CA ASP A 341 -15.37 6.94 4.66
C ASP A 341 -15.35 7.02 3.13
N PHE A 342 -15.99 8.04 2.57
CA PHE A 342 -15.91 8.29 1.13
C PHE A 342 -14.47 8.57 0.69
N LEU A 343 -13.75 9.47 1.36
CA LEU A 343 -12.38 9.81 0.99
C LEU A 343 -11.43 8.61 1.12
N ARG A 344 -11.58 7.77 2.16
CA ARG A 344 -10.79 6.52 2.28
C ARG A 344 -11.00 5.60 1.08
N ARG A 345 -12.22 5.48 0.58
CA ARG A 345 -12.54 4.67 -0.62
C ARG A 345 -12.06 5.34 -1.90
N ALA A 346 -12.23 6.65 -2.02
CA ALA A 346 -11.83 7.42 -3.20
C ALA A 346 -10.30 7.46 -3.41
N ALA A 347 -9.50 7.29 -2.35
CA ALA A 347 -8.05 7.17 -2.46
C ALA A 347 -7.59 6.04 -3.39
N GLY A 348 -8.37 4.97 -3.48
CA GLY A 348 -8.07 3.82 -4.34
C GLY A 348 -9.03 3.63 -5.51
N ASP A 349 -9.97 4.56 -5.73
CA ASP A 349 -11.00 4.45 -6.76
C ASP A 349 -11.22 5.78 -7.49
N PRO A 350 -10.56 5.99 -8.61
CA PRO A 350 -10.69 7.23 -9.38
C PRO A 350 -12.06 7.40 -10.06
N VAL A 351 -12.91 6.36 -10.07
CA VAL A 351 -14.25 6.37 -10.69
C VAL A 351 -15.37 6.51 -9.64
N LEU A 352 -15.01 6.47 -8.34
CA LEU A 352 -16.00 6.58 -7.27
C LEU A 352 -16.60 7.99 -7.26
N THR A 353 -17.92 8.09 -7.42
CA THR A 353 -18.68 9.34 -7.37
C THR A 353 -19.10 9.67 -5.95
N PHE A 354 -19.00 10.96 -5.57
CA PHE A 354 -19.48 11.42 -4.29
C PHE A 354 -21.01 11.58 -4.31
N ALA A 355 -21.68 10.88 -3.40
CA ALA A 355 -23.08 11.12 -3.09
C ALA A 355 -23.17 11.75 -1.68
N ALA A 356 -23.70 12.95 -1.59
CA ALA A 356 -23.88 13.62 -0.31
C ALA A 356 -24.69 12.73 0.66
N PRO A 357 -24.27 12.56 1.93
CA PRO A 357 -25.10 11.89 2.92
C PRO A 357 -26.45 12.60 3.02
N LEU A 358 -27.54 11.87 2.82
CA LEU A 358 -28.89 12.43 2.99
C LEU A 358 -29.03 12.87 4.45
N ALA A 359 -29.33 14.16 4.67
CA ALA A 359 -29.77 14.63 5.97
C ALA A 359 -31.04 13.83 6.34
N GLN A 360 -30.93 12.97 7.35
CA GLN A 360 -32.12 12.38 7.95
C GLN A 360 -32.87 13.53 8.61
N GLN A 361 -34.05 13.83 8.05
CA GLN A 361 -35.00 14.79 8.61
C GLN A 361 -35.57 14.30 9.94
#